data_2e49f976b5edc66492001c13e2d40a62
#
_entry.id   2e49f976b5edc66492001c13e2d40a62
#
_cell.length_a   1.000
_cell.length_b   1.000
_cell.length_c   1.000
_cell.angle_alpha   90.00
_cell.angle_beta   90.00
_cell.angle_gamma   90.00
#
_symmetry.space_group_name_H-M   'P 1'
#
loop_
_entity.id
_entity.type
_entity.pdbx_description
1 polymer ?
#
loop_
_entity_poly.entity_id
_entity_poly.type
_entity_poly.pdbx_seq_one_letter_code
_entity_poly.pdbx_strand_id
1 'polypeptide(L)'
;MTDPIADYLTRLRNAIMANHRVVEVPASNLKKEITKILFEKGYILNYKFVEDGPQGTIKVALKYDPATKENAIKFLKRVSTPGLRKYTGYKDMPRVINGLGIAILSTSKGVMTDKEAAQLKIGGEVLCYVY
;
A
#
# COMPACT_ATOMS: atom_id res chain seq x y z
N MET A 1 -9.38 11.50 15.60
CA MET A 1 -8.60 11.72 14.37
C MET A 1 -8.68 10.46 13.50
N THR A 2 -8.95 10.61 12.22
CA THR A 2 -9.08 9.47 11.31
C THR A 2 -7.79 9.26 10.52
N ASP A 3 -7.50 8.00 10.23
CA ASP A 3 -6.37 7.62 9.37
C ASP A 3 -6.88 6.68 8.26
N PRO A 4 -7.28 7.25 7.10
CA PRO A 4 -7.83 6.44 6.02
C PRO A 4 -6.86 5.39 5.48
N ILE A 5 -5.55 5.67 5.51
CA ILE A 5 -4.55 4.70 5.06
C ILE A 5 -4.48 3.53 6.04
N ALA A 6 -4.46 3.80 7.34
CA ALA A 6 -4.46 2.75 8.35
C ALA A 6 -5.72 1.89 8.24
N ASP A 7 -6.87 2.51 7.99
CA ASP A 7 -8.13 1.79 7.75
C ASP A 7 -8.01 0.89 6.52
N TYR A 8 -7.44 1.38 5.43
CA TYR A 8 -7.22 0.60 4.21
C TYR A 8 -6.35 -0.62 4.50
N LEU A 9 -5.21 -0.42 5.16
CA LEU A 9 -4.30 -1.53 5.48
C LEU A 9 -4.97 -2.54 6.41
N THR A 10 -5.77 -2.07 7.36
CA THR A 10 -6.51 -2.95 8.29
C THR A 10 -7.54 -3.78 7.55
N ARG A 11 -8.28 -3.19 6.60
CA ARG A 11 -9.25 -3.92 5.77
C ARG A 11 -8.57 -5.00 4.93
N LEU A 12 -7.40 -4.69 4.34
CA LEU A 12 -6.61 -5.69 3.61
C LEU A 12 -6.15 -6.80 4.54
N ARG A 13 -5.62 -6.44 5.70
CA ARG A 13 -5.11 -7.42 6.67
C ARG A 13 -6.21 -8.35 7.15
N ASN A 14 -7.38 -7.81 7.48
CA ASN A 14 -8.51 -8.62 7.95
C ASN A 14 -9.03 -9.54 6.84
N ALA A 15 -9.10 -9.06 5.61
CA ALA A 15 -9.52 -9.87 4.47
C ALA A 15 -8.54 -11.01 4.21
N ILE A 16 -7.24 -10.76 4.33
CA ILE A 16 -6.19 -11.77 4.18
C ILE A 16 -6.33 -12.85 5.27
N MET A 17 -6.52 -12.44 6.52
CA MET A 17 -6.69 -13.37 7.64
C MET A 17 -7.94 -14.23 7.49
N ALA A 18 -8.99 -13.69 6.89
CA ALA A 18 -10.24 -14.42 6.65
C ALA A 18 -10.24 -15.17 5.31
N ASN A 19 -9.14 -15.15 4.56
CA ASN A 19 -8.99 -15.78 3.25
C ASN A 19 -10.04 -15.31 2.23
N HIS A 20 -10.42 -14.04 2.29
CA HIS A 20 -11.32 -13.46 1.29
C HIS A 20 -10.59 -13.30 -0.03
N ARG A 21 -11.30 -13.41 -1.14
CA ARG A 21 -10.74 -13.20 -2.48
C ARG A 21 -10.77 -11.74 -2.89
N VAL A 22 -11.78 -11.01 -2.45
CA VAL A 22 -11.98 -9.60 -2.82
C VAL A 22 -12.27 -8.80 -1.57
N VAL A 23 -11.71 -7.61 -1.50
CA VAL A 23 -11.99 -6.66 -0.43
C VAL A 23 -12.40 -5.33 -1.07
N GLU A 24 -13.38 -4.67 -0.48
CA GLU A 24 -13.87 -3.37 -0.93
C GLU A 24 -13.52 -2.31 0.10
N VAL A 25 -13.01 -1.17 -0.38
CA VAL A 25 -12.66 -0.05 0.49
C VAL A 25 -13.19 1.24 -0.13
N PRO A 26 -13.57 2.24 0.69
CA PRO A 26 -13.91 3.56 0.18
C PRO A 26 -12.72 4.16 -0.56
N ALA A 27 -12.96 4.77 -1.72
CA ALA A 27 -11.90 5.28 -2.57
C ALA A 27 -11.39 6.64 -2.11
N SER A 28 -10.12 6.91 -2.41
CA SER A 28 -9.52 8.24 -2.39
C SER A 28 -8.36 8.21 -3.38
N ASN A 29 -7.89 9.38 -3.81
CA ASN A 29 -6.77 9.43 -4.76
C ASN A 29 -5.53 8.73 -4.20
N LEU A 30 -5.22 8.95 -2.93
CA LEU A 30 -4.07 8.34 -2.30
C LEU A 30 -4.18 6.82 -2.22
N LYS A 31 -5.35 6.31 -1.83
CA LYS A 31 -5.60 4.86 -1.79
C LYS A 31 -5.52 4.23 -3.18
N LYS A 32 -6.01 4.93 -4.21
CA LYS A 32 -5.90 4.46 -5.59
C LYS A 32 -4.44 4.32 -6.01
N GLU A 33 -3.60 5.30 -5.68
CA GLU A 33 -2.18 5.25 -6.00
C GLU A 33 -1.46 4.11 -5.27
N ILE A 34 -1.78 3.90 -4.00
CA ILE A 34 -1.23 2.77 -3.23
C ILE A 34 -1.66 1.44 -3.87
N THR A 35 -2.91 1.32 -4.28
CA THR A 35 -3.45 0.11 -4.90
C THR A 35 -2.73 -0.20 -6.22
N LYS A 36 -2.47 0.82 -7.05
CA LYS A 36 -1.71 0.65 -8.29
C LYS A 36 -0.32 0.11 -8.03
N ILE A 37 0.36 0.62 -7.00
CA ILE A 37 1.70 0.16 -6.63
C ILE A 37 1.66 -1.30 -6.17
N LEU A 38 0.70 -1.67 -5.34
CA LEU A 38 0.54 -3.06 -4.90
C LEU A 38 0.35 -4.00 -6.08
N PHE A 39 -0.41 -3.58 -7.09
CA PHE A 39 -0.61 -4.37 -8.31
C PHE A 39 0.68 -4.46 -9.12
N GLU A 40 1.35 -3.35 -9.38
CA GLU A 40 2.59 -3.31 -10.15
C GLU A 40 3.70 -4.16 -9.54
N LYS A 41 3.77 -4.20 -8.21
CA LYS A 41 4.80 -4.97 -7.51
C LYS A 41 4.38 -6.42 -7.22
N GLY A 42 3.21 -6.83 -7.69
CA GLY A 42 2.78 -8.22 -7.61
C GLY A 42 2.20 -8.65 -6.28
N TYR A 43 1.77 -7.71 -5.43
CA TYR A 43 1.19 -8.04 -4.13
C TYR A 43 -0.30 -8.34 -4.18
N ILE A 44 -1.00 -7.86 -5.21
CA ILE A 44 -2.42 -8.15 -5.43
C ILE A 44 -2.61 -8.68 -6.84
N LEU A 45 -3.71 -9.41 -7.05
CA LEU A 45 -4.00 -10.02 -8.34
C LEU A 45 -4.52 -8.99 -9.34
N ASN A 46 -5.42 -8.13 -8.90
CA ASN A 46 -6.04 -7.10 -9.74
C ASN A 46 -6.78 -6.10 -8.87
N TYR A 47 -7.27 -5.04 -9.50
CA TYR A 47 -8.09 -4.05 -8.80
C TYR A 47 -9.08 -3.41 -9.79
N LYS A 48 -10.13 -2.79 -9.24
CA LYS A 48 -11.12 -2.08 -10.01
C LYS A 48 -11.61 -0.87 -9.22
N PHE A 49 -11.74 0.28 -9.89
CA PHE A 49 -12.33 1.47 -9.31
C PHE A 49 -13.78 1.56 -9.76
N VAL A 50 -14.70 1.65 -8.80
CA VAL A 50 -16.12 1.72 -9.06
C VAL A 50 -16.63 3.09 -8.60
N GLU A 51 -17.28 3.81 -9.51
CA GLU A 51 -17.86 5.12 -9.20
C GLU A 51 -19.28 4.93 -8.69
N ASP A 52 -19.38 4.58 -7.40
CA ASP A 52 -20.67 4.50 -6.72
C ASP A 52 -20.69 5.47 -5.54
N GLY A 53 -21.78 6.19 -5.40
CA GLY A 53 -21.90 7.19 -4.35
C GLY A 53 -20.94 8.37 -4.55
N PRO A 54 -20.82 9.25 -3.56
CA PRO A 54 -20.02 10.47 -3.69
C PRO A 54 -18.51 10.22 -3.70
N GLN A 55 -18.05 9.11 -3.16
CA GLN A 55 -16.63 8.83 -2.98
C GLN A 55 -16.09 7.77 -3.92
N GLY A 56 -16.91 6.78 -4.25
CA GLY A 56 -16.51 5.62 -5.01
C GLY A 56 -15.90 4.52 -4.13
N THR A 57 -15.64 3.38 -4.75
CA THR A 57 -15.14 2.19 -4.08
C THR A 57 -13.97 1.61 -4.86
N ILE A 58 -12.96 1.12 -4.14
CA ILE A 58 -11.87 0.34 -4.72
C ILE A 58 -12.14 -1.12 -4.40
N LYS A 59 -12.22 -1.96 -5.42
CA LYS A 59 -12.30 -3.42 -5.27
C LYS A 59 -10.91 -3.99 -5.52
N VAL A 60 -10.38 -4.71 -4.53
CA VAL A 60 -9.04 -5.30 -4.60
C VAL A 60 -9.18 -6.81 -4.63
N ALA A 61 -8.66 -7.44 -5.69
CA ALA A 61 -8.60 -8.89 -5.79
C ALA A 61 -7.29 -9.35 -5.17
N LEU A 62 -7.36 -10.10 -4.09
CA LEU A 62 -6.20 -10.58 -3.35
C LEU A 62 -5.54 -11.74 -4.08
N LYS A 63 -4.24 -11.87 -3.89
CA LYS A 63 -3.44 -12.88 -4.59
C LYS A 63 -2.96 -13.96 -3.63
N TYR A 64 -3.30 -15.21 -3.94
CA TYR A 64 -2.92 -16.37 -3.14
C TYR A 64 -2.10 -17.33 -3.97
N ASP A 65 -1.13 -18.00 -3.33
CA ASP A 65 -0.38 -19.06 -3.97
C ASP A 65 -1.29 -20.28 -4.15
N PRO A 66 -1.41 -20.84 -5.38
CA PRO A 66 -2.30 -21.98 -5.62
C PRO A 66 -1.91 -23.24 -4.83
N ALA A 67 -0.61 -23.42 -4.57
CA ALA A 67 -0.12 -24.61 -3.86
C ALA A 67 -0.20 -24.47 -2.34
N THR A 68 0.34 -23.37 -1.79
CA THR A 68 0.41 -23.18 -0.34
C THR A 68 -0.80 -22.48 0.25
N LYS A 69 -1.61 -21.83 -0.57
CA LYS A 69 -2.76 -21.02 -0.17
C LYS A 69 -2.39 -19.76 0.62
N GLU A 70 -1.12 -19.42 0.66
CA GLU A 70 -0.66 -18.22 1.33
C GLU A 70 -0.88 -16.97 0.48
N ASN A 71 -1.22 -15.86 1.13
CA ASN A 71 -1.38 -14.58 0.44
C ASN A 71 -0.01 -14.02 0.04
N ALA A 72 0.05 -13.30 -1.08
CA ALA A 72 1.26 -12.65 -1.55
C ALA A 72 1.73 -11.56 -0.58
N ILE A 73 0.82 -10.92 0.14
CA ILE A 73 1.15 -9.96 1.18
C ILE A 73 1.36 -10.70 2.49
N LYS A 74 2.57 -10.62 3.04
CA LYS A 74 2.91 -11.23 4.32
C LYS A 74 2.81 -10.24 5.47
N PHE A 75 3.00 -8.95 5.20
CA PHE A 75 3.11 -7.93 6.23
C PHE A 75 2.69 -6.56 5.68
N LEU A 76 1.90 -5.85 6.47
CA LEU A 76 1.48 -4.47 6.20
C LEU A 76 1.70 -3.66 7.47
N LYS A 77 2.44 -2.56 7.38
CA LYS A 77 2.70 -1.69 8.52
C LYS A 77 2.50 -0.23 8.14
N ARG A 78 1.62 0.45 8.87
CA ARG A 78 1.48 1.91 8.78
C ARG A 78 2.68 2.54 9.46
N VAL A 79 3.37 3.46 8.80
CA VAL A 79 4.57 4.11 9.35
C VAL A 79 4.25 5.55 9.77
N SER A 80 3.91 6.42 8.83
CA SER A 80 3.52 7.79 9.11
C SER A 80 2.05 7.83 9.50
N THR A 81 1.73 8.53 10.59
CA THR A 81 0.34 8.65 11.05
C THR A 81 -0.03 10.12 11.18
N PRO A 82 -1.34 10.46 11.23
CA PRO A 82 -1.74 11.86 11.44
C PRO A 82 -1.15 12.48 12.71
N GLY A 83 -0.96 11.67 13.77
CA GLY A 83 -0.39 12.16 15.02
C GLY A 83 1.14 12.22 15.04
N LEU A 84 1.80 11.51 14.12
CA LEU A 84 3.27 11.47 14.05
C LEU A 84 3.70 11.20 12.62
N ARG A 85 3.95 12.25 11.87
CA ARG A 85 4.41 12.13 10.49
C ARG A 85 5.87 11.69 10.44
N LYS A 86 6.18 10.80 9.51
CA LYS A 86 7.51 10.23 9.32
C LYS A 86 8.01 10.55 7.93
N TYR A 87 9.14 11.25 7.84
CA TYR A 87 9.75 11.65 6.57
C TYR A 87 11.14 11.06 6.44
N THR A 88 11.62 10.89 5.22
CA THR A 88 12.98 10.44 4.95
C THR A 88 13.55 11.18 3.75
N GLY A 89 14.87 11.40 3.76
CA GLY A 89 15.60 11.86 2.58
C GLY A 89 16.00 10.67 1.72
N TYR A 90 16.42 10.93 0.49
CA TYR A 90 16.77 9.83 -0.42
C TYR A 90 18.03 9.05 0.03
N LYS A 91 18.90 9.69 0.82
CA LYS A 91 20.12 9.04 1.33
C LYS A 91 19.85 8.05 2.46
N ASP A 92 18.77 8.27 3.21
CA ASP A 92 18.40 7.47 4.36
C ASP A 92 17.16 6.61 4.08
N MET A 93 16.96 6.25 2.82
CA MET A 93 15.78 5.52 2.38
C MET A 93 15.64 4.20 3.12
N PRO A 94 14.49 3.91 3.74
CA PRO A 94 14.29 2.65 4.45
C PRO A 94 14.32 1.47 3.47
N ARG A 95 14.85 0.35 3.95
CA ARG A 95 14.91 -0.89 3.17
C ARG A 95 14.13 -1.96 3.91
N VAL A 96 13.03 -2.40 3.30
CA VAL A 96 12.14 -3.40 3.90
C VAL A 96 12.66 -4.78 3.52
N ILE A 97 13.00 -5.60 4.53
CA ILE A 97 13.56 -6.95 4.34
C ILE A 97 14.71 -6.94 3.33
N ASN A 98 15.71 -6.07 3.55
CA ASN A 98 16.88 -5.92 2.67
C ASN A 98 16.53 -5.71 1.20
N GLY A 99 15.43 -5.00 0.94
CA GLY A 99 14.99 -4.68 -0.42
C GLY A 99 14.05 -5.71 -1.04
N LEU A 100 13.68 -6.78 -0.34
CA LEU A 100 12.70 -7.75 -0.82
C LEU A 100 11.27 -7.23 -0.70
N GLY A 101 11.00 -6.38 0.30
CA GLY A 101 9.75 -5.67 0.43
C GLY A 101 9.83 -4.27 -0.14
N ILE A 102 8.77 -3.48 0.06
CA ILE A 102 8.72 -2.10 -0.39
C ILE A 102 8.28 -1.16 0.74
N ALA A 103 8.78 0.07 0.68
CA ALA A 103 8.19 1.19 1.39
C ALA A 103 7.43 2.03 0.36
N ILE A 104 6.23 2.46 0.70
CA ILE A 104 5.44 3.34 -0.16
C ILE A 104 5.54 4.75 0.40
N LEU A 105 5.98 5.69 -0.44
CA LEU A 105 6.22 7.08 -0.04
C LEU A 105 5.32 8.03 -0.81
N SER A 106 4.93 9.11 -0.13
CA SER A 106 4.31 10.27 -0.78
C SER A 106 5.40 11.31 -0.99
N THR A 107 5.68 11.64 -2.24
CA THR A 107 6.74 12.58 -2.61
C THR A 107 6.17 13.77 -3.39
N SER A 108 7.00 14.76 -3.65
CA SER A 108 6.61 15.90 -4.49
C SER A 108 6.26 15.51 -5.93
N LYS A 109 6.70 14.31 -6.37
CA LYS A 109 6.43 13.79 -7.71
C LYS A 109 5.39 12.66 -7.70
N GLY A 110 4.67 12.50 -6.60
CA GLY A 110 3.61 11.53 -6.47
C GLY A 110 3.94 10.40 -5.49
N VAL A 111 3.05 9.42 -5.46
CA VAL A 111 3.20 8.24 -4.59
C VAL A 111 4.05 7.22 -5.33
N MET A 112 5.08 6.71 -4.67
CA MET A 112 6.03 5.77 -5.29
C MET A 112 6.69 4.89 -4.25
N THR A 113 7.47 3.90 -4.72
CA THR A 113 8.23 3.03 -3.82
C THR A 113 9.56 3.68 -3.41
N ASP A 114 10.18 3.11 -2.37
CA ASP A 114 11.49 3.53 -1.90
C ASP A 114 12.55 3.48 -3.01
N LYS A 115 12.53 2.43 -3.83
CA LYS A 115 13.50 2.28 -4.94
C LYS A 115 13.32 3.35 -6.00
N GLU A 116 12.07 3.65 -6.36
CA GLU A 116 11.78 4.69 -7.35
C GLU A 116 12.18 6.08 -6.84
N ALA A 117 11.87 6.38 -5.57
CA ALA A 117 12.24 7.65 -4.96
C ALA A 117 13.76 7.81 -4.88
N ALA A 118 14.48 6.74 -4.53
CA ALA A 118 15.94 6.76 -4.49
C ALA A 118 16.55 7.00 -5.86
N GLN A 119 16.00 6.40 -6.92
CA GLN A 119 16.46 6.63 -8.28
C GLN A 119 16.27 8.08 -8.73
N LEU A 120 15.19 8.71 -8.31
CA LEU A 120 14.90 10.11 -8.59
C LEU A 120 15.63 11.05 -7.63
N LYS A 121 16.33 10.52 -6.62
CA LYS A 121 17.05 11.28 -5.59
C LYS A 121 16.12 12.24 -4.84
N ILE A 122 14.93 11.77 -4.50
CA ILE A 122 13.97 12.55 -3.72
C ILE A 122 13.54 11.76 -2.49
N GLY A 123 13.22 12.49 -1.44
CA GLY A 123 12.65 11.93 -0.22
C GLY A 123 11.16 12.21 -0.16
N GLY A 124 10.54 11.83 0.92
CA GLY A 124 9.13 12.08 1.14
C GLY A 124 8.62 11.49 2.44
N GLU A 125 7.31 11.47 2.57
CA GLU A 125 6.62 10.90 3.71
C GLU A 125 6.52 9.39 3.53
N VAL A 126 7.00 8.62 4.51
CA VAL A 126 6.92 7.15 4.46
C VAL A 126 5.54 6.73 4.94
N LEU A 127 4.69 6.30 4.02
CA LEU A 127 3.31 5.95 4.34
C LEU A 127 3.20 4.59 5.00
N CYS A 128 3.79 3.57 4.41
CA CYS A 128 3.69 2.20 4.92
C CYS A 128 4.81 1.31 4.38
N TYR A 129 4.96 0.15 5.03
CA TYR A 129 5.83 -0.94 4.55
C TYR A 129 4.95 -2.12 4.13
N VAL A 130 5.38 -2.81 3.06
CA VAL A 130 4.70 -4.01 2.55
C VAL A 130 5.74 -5.06 2.20
N TYR A 131 5.49 -6.28 2.61
CA TYR A 131 6.24 -7.42 2.10
C TYR A 131 5.48 -8.72 2.21
#